data_e0bab982a97964f1a9955c55c76cdf84
#
_entry.id   e0bab982a97964f1a9955c55c76cdf84
#
_cell.length_a   1.000
_cell.length_b   1.000
_cell.length_c   1.000
_cell.angle_alpha   90.00
_cell.angle_beta   90.00
_cell.angle_gamma   90.00
#
_symmetry.space_group_name_H-M   'P 1'
#
loop_
_entity.id
_entity.type
_entity.pdbx_description
1 polymer ?
#
loop_
_entity_poly.entity_id
_entity_poly.type
_entity_poly.pdbx_seq_one_letter_code
_entity_poly.pdbx_strand_id
1 'polypeptide(L)'
;MRGKLTQDDNAGAVGSAALSVACLFFVAIMIIAFTANPIAIGTDVGERAPKIEGKAYNGTTWTDFDFEGYFDTSWQEGNVSGQWVALIFMDTDCPYCQQSASNQADWANTYNSNNPSWNGPHVNFIASATELNI
;
A
#
# COMPACT_ATOMS: atom_id res chain seq x y z
N MET A 1 -8.21 -4.56 -75.57
CA MET A 1 -8.99 -4.89 -74.35
C MET A 1 -8.16 -4.39 -73.17
N ARG A 2 -8.54 -3.30 -72.55
CA ARG A 2 -7.89 -2.77 -71.32
C ARG A 2 -8.68 -3.36 -70.13
N GLY A 3 -8.09 -4.28 -69.42
CA GLY A 3 -8.63 -4.76 -68.17
C GLY A 3 -8.54 -3.63 -67.14
N LYS A 4 -9.69 -3.16 -66.64
CA LYS A 4 -9.78 -2.30 -65.45
C LYS A 4 -9.34 -3.14 -64.26
N LEU A 5 -8.17 -2.84 -63.72
CA LEU A 5 -7.81 -3.26 -62.38
C LEU A 5 -8.74 -2.47 -61.43
N THR A 6 -9.78 -3.12 -60.94
CA THR A 6 -10.53 -2.58 -59.81
C THR A 6 -9.62 -2.69 -58.59
N GLN A 7 -9.04 -1.56 -58.25
CA GLN A 7 -8.29 -1.42 -57.02
C GLN A 7 -9.26 -1.67 -55.86
N ASP A 8 -8.94 -2.67 -55.05
CA ASP A 8 -9.80 -3.07 -53.94
C ASP A 8 -9.64 -2.05 -52.80
N ASP A 9 -10.40 -0.97 -52.89
CA ASP A 9 -10.35 0.16 -51.92
C ASP A 9 -10.70 -0.27 -50.49
N ASN A 10 -11.37 -1.43 -50.35
CA ASN A 10 -11.72 -2.00 -49.07
C ASN A 10 -10.50 -2.51 -48.28
N ALA A 11 -9.48 -3.05 -48.97
CA ALA A 11 -8.27 -3.51 -48.29
C ALA A 11 -7.47 -2.36 -47.66
N GLY A 12 -7.45 -1.19 -48.31
CA GLY A 12 -6.83 0.01 -47.78
C GLY A 12 -7.59 0.59 -46.57
N ALA A 13 -8.91 0.59 -46.64
CA ALA A 13 -9.76 1.07 -45.54
C ALA A 13 -9.65 0.18 -44.29
N VAL A 14 -9.64 -1.14 -44.44
CA VAL A 14 -9.45 -2.08 -43.33
C VAL A 14 -8.05 -1.92 -42.71
N GLY A 15 -7.01 -1.77 -43.54
CA GLY A 15 -5.64 -1.54 -43.06
C GLY A 15 -5.48 -0.27 -42.28
N SER A 16 -6.08 0.84 -42.77
CA SER A 16 -6.02 2.13 -42.05
C SER A 16 -6.83 2.13 -40.75
N ALA A 17 -7.98 1.47 -40.70
CA ALA A 17 -8.78 1.30 -39.51
C ALA A 17 -8.03 0.47 -38.45
N ALA A 18 -7.41 -0.65 -38.84
CA ALA A 18 -6.61 -1.49 -37.96
C ALA A 18 -5.40 -0.71 -37.38
N LEU A 19 -4.71 0.07 -38.24
CA LEU A 19 -3.60 0.91 -37.79
C LEU A 19 -4.05 1.98 -36.76
N SER A 20 -5.20 2.63 -37.01
CA SER A 20 -5.75 3.64 -36.12
C SER A 20 -6.12 3.07 -34.76
N VAL A 21 -6.74 1.88 -34.73
CA VAL A 21 -7.08 1.19 -33.47
C VAL A 21 -5.80 0.79 -32.72
N ALA A 22 -4.79 0.28 -33.41
CA ALA A 22 -3.50 -0.07 -32.82
C ALA A 22 -2.80 1.17 -32.22
N CYS A 23 -2.80 2.31 -32.91
CA CYS A 23 -2.24 3.57 -32.42
C CYS A 23 -2.99 4.07 -31.17
N LEU A 24 -4.32 4.05 -31.17
CA LEU A 24 -5.13 4.45 -30.00
C LEU A 24 -4.85 3.55 -28.80
N PHE A 25 -4.73 2.25 -29.03
CA PHE A 25 -4.40 1.29 -27.97
C PHE A 25 -3.01 1.55 -27.38
N PHE A 26 -2.03 1.85 -28.25
CA PHE A 26 -0.67 2.18 -27.84
C PHE A 26 -0.62 3.48 -27.03
N VAL A 27 -1.34 4.51 -27.45
CA VAL A 27 -1.47 5.77 -26.72
C VAL A 27 -2.14 5.55 -25.37
N ALA A 28 -3.19 4.75 -25.30
CA ALA A 28 -3.87 4.41 -24.04
C ALA A 28 -2.92 3.70 -23.06
N ILE A 29 -2.14 2.72 -23.53
CA ILE A 29 -1.13 2.04 -22.71
C ILE A 29 -0.07 3.03 -22.24
N MET A 30 0.39 3.92 -23.11
CA MET A 30 1.38 4.94 -22.72
C MET A 30 0.82 5.88 -21.66
N ILE A 31 -0.42 6.34 -21.81
CA ILE A 31 -1.06 7.20 -20.80
C ILE A 31 -1.14 6.45 -19.47
N ILE A 32 -1.60 5.20 -19.45
CA ILE A 32 -1.68 4.40 -18.22
C ILE A 32 -0.28 4.22 -17.62
N ALA A 33 0.73 3.89 -18.41
CA ALA A 33 2.10 3.69 -17.93
C ALA A 33 2.72 4.98 -17.34
N PHE A 34 2.40 6.14 -17.87
CA PHE A 34 2.93 7.42 -17.37
C PHE A 34 2.08 8.04 -16.25
N THR A 35 0.79 7.70 -16.15
CA THR A 35 -0.09 8.23 -15.09
C THR A 35 -0.19 7.32 -13.89
N ALA A 36 -0.02 6.01 -14.05
CA ALA A 36 0.10 5.08 -12.96
C ALA A 36 1.53 5.15 -12.39
N ASN A 37 1.76 6.06 -11.43
CA ASN A 37 2.94 5.98 -10.58
C ASN A 37 2.64 4.94 -9.48
N PRO A 38 3.12 3.70 -9.59
CA PRO A 38 3.02 2.78 -8.47
C PRO A 38 3.83 3.40 -7.33
N ILE A 39 3.20 3.54 -6.16
CA ILE A 39 3.90 3.95 -4.95
C ILE A 39 5.02 2.93 -4.73
N ALA A 40 6.26 3.41 -4.69
CA ALA A 40 7.41 2.55 -4.45
C ALA A 40 7.26 1.85 -3.09
N ILE A 41 7.69 0.60 -3.00
CA ILE A 41 7.75 -0.14 -1.74
C ILE A 41 9.14 0.07 -1.16
N GLY A 42 9.20 0.58 0.06
CA GLY A 42 10.47 0.88 0.72
C GLY A 42 10.28 1.38 2.14
N THR A 43 11.29 2.06 2.63
CA THR A 43 11.34 2.60 3.99
C THR A 43 11.47 4.12 4.03
N ASP A 44 11.49 4.77 2.88
CA ASP A 44 11.56 6.21 2.80
C ASP A 44 10.18 6.87 2.96
N VAL A 45 10.19 8.15 3.29
CA VAL A 45 8.95 8.92 3.47
C VAL A 45 8.18 8.99 2.13
N GLY A 46 6.91 8.60 2.16
CA GLY A 46 6.05 8.56 0.97
C GLY A 46 6.07 7.22 0.25
N GLU A 47 6.89 6.27 0.65
CA GLU A 47 6.87 4.91 0.13
C GLU A 47 5.86 4.03 0.90
N ARG A 48 5.34 3.03 0.21
CA ARG A 48 4.51 2.01 0.84
C ARG A 48 5.41 1.08 1.66
N ALA A 49 5.07 0.88 2.92
CA ALA A 49 5.77 -0.07 3.77
C ALA A 49 5.79 -1.48 3.13
N PRO A 50 6.88 -2.23 3.25
CA PRO A 50 6.97 -3.59 2.75
C PRO A 50 5.96 -4.50 3.47
N LYS A 51 5.63 -5.62 2.82
CA LYS A 51 4.77 -6.63 3.40
C LYS A 51 5.43 -7.24 4.65
N ILE A 52 4.70 -7.24 5.75
CA ILE A 52 5.13 -7.83 7.02
C ILE A 52 4.04 -8.82 7.45
N GLU A 53 4.41 -10.08 7.53
CA GLU A 53 3.54 -11.16 7.98
C GLU A 53 4.19 -11.90 9.14
N GLY A 54 3.38 -12.48 10.00
CA GLY A 54 3.88 -13.25 11.13
C GLY A 54 2.78 -13.65 12.10
N LYS A 55 3.18 -13.82 13.37
CA LYS A 55 2.27 -14.05 14.48
C LYS A 55 2.26 -12.83 15.38
N ALA A 56 1.09 -12.41 15.80
CA ALA A 56 0.91 -11.35 16.77
C ALA A 56 0.18 -11.90 18.01
N TYR A 57 0.62 -11.48 19.17
CA TYR A 57 -0.05 -11.79 20.44
C TYR A 57 -1.03 -10.66 20.78
N ASN A 58 -2.30 -11.00 20.89
CA ASN A 58 -3.37 -10.03 21.16
C ASN A 58 -3.68 -9.83 22.66
N GLY A 59 -2.78 -10.28 23.52
CA GLY A 59 -2.97 -10.29 24.98
C GLY A 59 -3.55 -11.59 25.54
N THR A 60 -4.03 -12.48 24.68
CA THR A 60 -4.65 -13.76 25.07
C THR A 60 -4.13 -14.93 24.25
N THR A 61 -4.07 -14.78 22.93
CA THR A 61 -3.66 -15.85 22.01
C THR A 61 -2.78 -15.28 20.89
N TRP A 62 -2.03 -16.16 20.26
CA TRP A 62 -1.30 -15.87 19.04
C TRP A 62 -2.23 -15.98 17.84
N THR A 63 -2.29 -14.94 17.03
CA THR A 63 -3.09 -14.87 15.80
C THR A 63 -2.18 -14.59 14.61
N ASP A 64 -2.65 -14.90 13.41
CA ASP A 64 -1.97 -14.49 12.21
C ASP A 64 -2.04 -12.97 12.08
N PHE A 65 -0.91 -12.38 11.74
CA PHE A 65 -0.74 -10.95 11.54
C PHE A 65 -0.36 -10.67 10.09
N ASP A 66 -1.09 -9.78 9.47
CA ASP A 66 -0.80 -9.23 8.15
C ASP A 66 -0.88 -7.71 8.22
N PHE A 67 0.25 -7.07 7.96
CA PHE A 67 0.35 -5.61 8.00
C PHE A 67 -0.47 -4.93 6.88
N GLU A 68 -0.70 -5.63 5.76
CA GLU A 68 -1.53 -5.09 4.67
C GLU A 68 -2.98 -4.79 5.11
N GLY A 69 -3.48 -5.49 6.12
CA GLY A 69 -4.80 -5.23 6.69
C GLY A 69 -4.96 -3.84 7.33
N TYR A 70 -3.86 -3.16 7.60
CA TYR A 70 -3.87 -1.79 8.15
C TYR A 70 -3.82 -0.71 7.06
N PHE A 71 -3.62 -1.06 5.80
CA PHE A 71 -3.62 -0.09 4.71
C PHE A 71 -5.05 0.24 4.27
N ASP A 72 -5.38 1.52 4.36
CA ASP A 72 -6.59 2.05 3.74
C ASP A 72 -6.29 2.48 2.31
N THR A 73 -6.68 1.67 1.34
CA THR A 73 -6.47 1.96 -0.09
C THR A 73 -7.35 3.10 -0.60
N SER A 74 -8.34 3.53 0.18
CA SER A 74 -9.21 4.66 -0.13
C SER A 74 -8.73 5.98 0.48
N TRP A 75 -7.68 5.93 1.32
CA TRP A 75 -7.15 7.12 1.97
C TRP A 75 -6.55 8.09 0.94
N GLN A 76 -6.83 9.37 1.14
CA GLN A 76 -6.27 10.46 0.35
C GLN A 76 -5.67 11.50 1.30
N GLU A 77 -4.67 12.23 0.82
CA GLU A 77 -4.04 13.30 1.58
C GLU A 77 -5.09 14.32 2.05
N GLY A 78 -5.03 14.67 3.35
CA GLY A 78 -6.03 15.53 3.99
C GLY A 78 -7.23 14.80 4.58
N ASN A 79 -7.37 13.48 4.40
CA ASN A 79 -8.39 12.69 5.07
C ASN A 79 -8.01 12.45 6.54
N VAL A 80 -8.77 13.04 7.45
CA VAL A 80 -8.55 12.93 8.92
C VAL A 80 -9.04 11.62 9.52
N SER A 81 -9.77 10.79 8.77
CA SER A 81 -10.31 9.52 9.24
C SER A 81 -9.33 8.34 9.14
N GLY A 82 -8.13 8.57 8.61
CA GLY A 82 -7.09 7.55 8.52
C GLY A 82 -6.60 7.08 9.89
N GLN A 83 -6.14 5.84 9.94
CA GLN A 83 -5.44 5.29 11.12
C GLN A 83 -3.93 5.40 10.89
N TRP A 84 -3.21 5.60 11.99
CA TRP A 84 -1.76 5.57 11.99
C TRP A 84 -1.27 4.23 12.55
N VAL A 85 -0.15 3.77 12.07
CA VAL A 85 0.54 2.59 12.62
C VAL A 85 1.93 2.99 13.05
N ALA A 86 2.22 2.77 14.32
CA ALA A 86 3.55 2.90 14.89
C ALA A 86 4.14 1.50 14.99
N LEU A 87 5.03 1.14 14.06
CA LEU A 87 5.73 -0.13 14.08
C LEU A 87 7.04 0.03 14.85
N ILE A 88 7.18 -0.72 15.92
CA ILE A 88 8.31 -0.64 16.84
C ILE A 88 9.10 -1.93 16.75
N PHE A 89 10.34 -1.83 16.34
CA PHE A 89 11.27 -2.96 16.35
C PHE A 89 11.98 -3.01 17.68
N MET A 90 11.90 -4.13 18.36
CA MET A 90 12.50 -4.32 19.68
C MET A 90 13.15 -5.70 19.78
N ASP A 91 14.07 -5.79 20.71
CA ASP A 91 14.68 -7.03 21.13
C ASP A 91 14.20 -7.34 22.55
N THR A 92 13.72 -8.54 22.79
CA THR A 92 13.21 -8.97 24.10
C THR A 92 14.30 -9.04 25.16
N ASP A 93 15.55 -9.25 24.77
CA ASP A 93 16.70 -9.31 25.66
C ASP A 93 17.38 -7.95 25.88
N CYS A 94 16.93 -6.91 25.17
CA CYS A 94 17.46 -5.56 25.31
C CYS A 94 16.89 -4.85 26.56
N PRO A 95 17.71 -4.50 27.56
CA PRO A 95 17.24 -3.81 28.77
C PRO A 95 16.56 -2.47 28.49
N TYR A 96 17.03 -1.73 27.49
CA TYR A 96 16.44 -0.44 27.11
C TYR A 96 15.06 -0.62 26.46
N CYS A 97 14.86 -1.68 25.67
CA CYS A 97 13.57 -2.01 25.10
C CYS A 97 12.57 -2.38 26.21
N GLN A 98 12.98 -3.17 27.19
CA GLN A 98 12.17 -3.53 28.35
C GLN A 98 11.80 -2.28 29.17
N GLN A 99 12.74 -1.37 29.37
CA GLN A 99 12.50 -0.11 30.08
C GLN A 99 11.52 0.80 29.32
N SER A 100 11.55 0.82 27.99
CA SER A 100 10.65 1.65 27.18
C SER A 100 9.25 1.06 27.01
N ALA A 101 9.04 -0.21 27.34
CA ALA A 101 7.76 -0.90 27.13
C ALA A 101 6.59 -0.24 27.87
N SER A 102 6.82 0.25 29.11
CA SER A 102 5.80 0.99 29.87
C SER A 102 5.36 2.28 29.16
N ASN A 103 6.32 3.04 28.63
CA ASN A 103 6.04 4.27 27.90
C ASN A 103 5.25 3.98 26.60
N GLN A 104 5.55 2.87 25.91
CA GLN A 104 4.83 2.46 24.72
C GLN A 104 3.38 2.09 25.04
N ALA A 105 3.15 1.40 26.14
CA ALA A 105 1.80 1.10 26.62
C ALA A 105 1.02 2.37 26.97
N ASP A 106 1.66 3.34 27.60
CA ASP A 106 1.07 4.64 27.91
C ASP A 106 0.72 5.42 26.64
N TRP A 107 1.58 5.38 25.61
CA TRP A 107 1.30 6.00 24.32
C TRP A 107 0.13 5.31 23.60
N ALA A 108 0.07 3.97 23.61
CA ALA A 108 -1.03 3.22 23.03
C ALA A 108 -2.38 3.58 23.70
N ASN A 109 -2.39 3.81 25.00
CA ASN A 109 -3.57 4.28 25.72
C ASN A 109 -3.90 5.76 25.43
N THR A 110 -2.87 6.59 25.26
CA THR A 110 -3.03 8.03 25.02
C THR A 110 -3.59 8.32 23.63
N TYR A 111 -3.02 7.68 22.61
CA TYR A 111 -3.35 7.93 21.19
C TYR A 111 -4.43 6.97 20.65
N ASN A 112 -5.31 6.53 21.51
CA ASN A 112 -6.43 5.66 21.19
C ASN A 112 -7.69 6.48 20.93
N SER A 113 -8.48 6.11 19.93
CA SER A 113 -9.78 6.74 19.61
C SER A 113 -10.79 6.69 20.76
N ASN A 114 -10.63 5.78 21.70
CA ASN A 114 -11.46 5.67 22.89
C ASN A 114 -11.03 6.62 24.03
N ASN A 115 -9.87 7.30 23.90
CA ASN A 115 -9.42 8.29 24.86
C ASN A 115 -10.09 9.63 24.58
N PRO A 116 -10.96 10.15 25.49
CA PRO A 116 -11.68 11.39 25.27
C PRO A 116 -10.77 12.64 25.23
N SER A 117 -9.54 12.51 25.70
CA SER A 117 -8.54 13.59 25.67
C SER A 117 -7.74 13.62 24.36
N TRP A 118 -7.92 12.63 23.47
CA TRP A 118 -7.25 12.55 22.20
C TRP A 118 -8.20 12.89 21.05
N ASN A 119 -7.90 13.94 20.30
CA ASN A 119 -8.72 14.40 19.17
C ASN A 119 -8.12 14.02 17.79
N GLY A 120 -7.00 13.32 17.80
CA GLY A 120 -6.31 12.88 16.57
C GLY A 120 -6.79 11.51 16.08
N PRO A 121 -6.24 11.05 14.96
CA PRO A 121 -6.51 9.71 14.44
C PRO A 121 -6.05 8.63 15.41
N HIS A 122 -6.69 7.47 15.33
CA HIS A 122 -6.26 6.29 16.10
C HIS A 122 -4.86 5.85 15.68
N VAL A 123 -3.99 5.58 16.66
CA VAL A 123 -2.64 5.05 16.42
C VAL A 123 -2.59 3.61 16.90
N ASN A 124 -2.34 2.70 15.97
CA ASN A 124 -2.09 1.29 16.29
C ASN A 124 -0.61 1.11 16.60
N PHE A 125 -0.28 0.70 17.82
CA PHE A 125 1.09 0.39 18.22
C PHE A 125 1.33 -1.11 18.05
N ILE A 126 2.30 -1.47 17.21
CA ILE A 126 2.66 -2.85 16.93
C ILE A 126 4.14 -3.01 17.27
N ALA A 127 4.43 -3.85 18.25
CA ALA A 127 5.79 -4.20 18.60
C ALA A 127 6.20 -5.48 17.89
N SER A 128 7.29 -5.43 17.15
CA SER A 128 7.90 -6.59 16.49
C SER A 128 9.18 -6.97 17.22
N ALA A 129 9.24 -8.17 17.76
CA ALA A 129 10.44 -8.72 18.38
C ALA A 129 11.28 -9.48 17.34
N THR A 130 12.60 -9.28 17.38
CA THR A 130 13.53 -9.93 16.46
C THR A 130 13.81 -11.39 16.84
N GLU A 131 13.65 -11.73 18.11
CA GLU A 131 13.81 -13.10 18.60
C GLU A 131 12.67 -13.46 19.56
N LEU A 132 11.83 -14.39 19.14
CA LEU A 132 10.98 -15.15 20.03
C LEU A 132 11.63 -16.51 20.25
N ASN A 133 12.45 -16.63 21.28
CA ASN A 133 12.81 -17.94 21.80
C ASN A 133 11.56 -18.52 22.47
N ILE A 134 10.79 -19.29 21.69
CA ILE A 134 9.64 -20.07 22.19
C ILE A 134 10.13 -21.48 22.49
#